data_40b4edce637cf0565bed7ebd30297744
#
_entry.id   40b4edce637cf0565bed7ebd30297744
#
_cell.length_a   1.000
_cell.length_b   1.000
_cell.length_c   1.000
_cell.angle_alpha   90.00
_cell.angle_beta   90.00
_cell.angle_gamma   90.00
#
_symmetry.space_group_name_H-M   'P 1'
#
loop_
_entity.id
_entity.type
_entity.pdbx_description
1 polymer ?
#
loop_
_entity_poly.entity_id
_entity_poly.type
_entity_poly.pdbx_seq_one_letter_code
_entity_poly.pdbx_strand_id
1 'polypeptide(L)'
;MSTDLRPLSPDRLPASNTPPIAPSPGIPRSFKEAFPYGWRYVEVTRPDGTIDVEQIPLTLEDALHPQEDDQIPSNSLQNEVVRSITNALDIVLRDRDDVLVLNDVLVDWGKAGIAAMSPDVSVFFGDRLRGVLSTYHVPEQGVTTEVVIEVTSPST
;
A
#
# COMPACT_ATOMS: atom_id res chain seq x y z
N MET A 1 20.65 64.24 -39.34
CA MET A 1 20.69 62.84 -39.75
C MET A 1 20.09 62.08 -38.62
N SER A 2 18.80 61.72 -38.75
CA SER A 2 18.02 61.00 -37.72
C SER A 2 17.85 59.59 -38.24
N THR A 3 18.39 58.63 -37.52
CA THR A 3 18.31 57.19 -37.87
C THR A 3 17.10 56.59 -37.22
N ASP A 4 16.10 56.31 -38.02
CA ASP A 4 14.84 55.70 -37.65
C ASP A 4 15.05 54.18 -37.48
N LEU A 5 15.12 53.71 -36.22
CA LEU A 5 15.22 52.30 -35.91
C LEU A 5 13.78 51.72 -35.72
N ARG A 6 13.25 51.07 -36.76
CA ARG A 6 12.04 50.29 -36.68
C ARG A 6 12.31 48.99 -35.88
N PRO A 7 11.45 48.63 -34.89
CA PRO A 7 11.57 47.33 -34.25
C PRO A 7 11.14 46.21 -35.22
N LEU A 8 11.97 45.19 -35.30
CA LEU A 8 11.67 43.94 -36.01
C LEU A 8 10.51 43.24 -35.38
N SER A 9 9.47 42.96 -36.16
CA SER A 9 8.34 42.09 -35.74
C SER A 9 8.85 40.70 -35.43
N PRO A 10 8.43 40.06 -34.32
CA PRO A 10 8.74 38.67 -34.06
C PRO A 10 8.09 37.81 -35.14
N ASP A 11 8.89 37.18 -35.97
CA ASP A 11 8.45 36.22 -36.96
C ASP A 11 7.62 35.12 -36.28
N ARG A 12 6.43 34.93 -36.84
CA ARG A 12 5.56 33.79 -36.50
C ARG A 12 6.32 32.51 -36.84
N LEU A 13 6.73 31.80 -35.80
CA LEU A 13 7.07 30.38 -35.95
C LEU A 13 5.84 29.65 -36.50
N PRO A 14 5.98 28.86 -37.55
CA PRO A 14 4.85 28.06 -38.04
C PRO A 14 4.34 27.15 -36.92
N ALA A 15 3.06 27.25 -36.61
CA ALA A 15 2.42 26.34 -35.69
C ALA A 15 2.69 24.91 -36.16
N SER A 16 3.34 24.11 -35.33
CA SER A 16 3.53 22.69 -35.57
C SER A 16 2.15 22.05 -35.64
N ASN A 17 1.69 21.73 -36.85
CA ASN A 17 0.48 20.97 -37.12
C ASN A 17 0.67 19.48 -36.88
N THR A 18 1.49 19.10 -35.89
CA THR A 18 1.54 17.69 -35.46
C THR A 18 0.27 17.41 -34.70
N PRO A 19 -0.65 16.57 -35.22
CA PRO A 19 -1.83 16.20 -34.46
C PRO A 19 -1.39 15.54 -33.16
N PRO A 20 -2.09 15.78 -32.03
CA PRO A 20 -1.78 15.10 -30.79
C PRO A 20 -1.81 13.60 -31.08
N ILE A 21 -0.69 12.93 -30.79
CA ILE A 21 -0.61 11.47 -30.89
C ILE A 21 -1.65 10.94 -29.93
N ALA A 22 -2.74 10.37 -30.48
CA ALA A 22 -3.74 9.69 -29.66
C ALA A 22 -3.02 8.60 -28.88
N PRO A 23 -3.23 8.48 -27.56
CA PRO A 23 -2.61 7.43 -26.79
C PRO A 23 -3.01 6.08 -27.38
N SER A 24 -2.03 5.24 -27.65
CA SER A 24 -2.29 3.87 -28.11
C SER A 24 -3.24 3.20 -27.13
N PRO A 25 -4.35 2.58 -27.58
CA PRO A 25 -5.25 1.88 -26.69
C PRO A 25 -4.47 0.76 -25.99
N GLY A 26 -4.33 0.84 -24.66
CA GLY A 26 -3.77 -0.21 -23.84
C GLY A 26 -2.56 0.14 -22.97
N ILE A 27 -1.96 1.35 -23.07
CA ILE A 27 -0.89 1.74 -22.15
C ILE A 27 -1.51 2.51 -20.97
N PRO A 28 -1.42 2.00 -19.73
CA PRO A 28 -1.89 2.71 -18.55
C PRO A 28 -1.16 4.04 -18.39
N ARG A 29 -1.88 5.12 -18.10
CA ARG A 29 -1.29 6.45 -17.92
C ARG A 29 -0.55 6.59 -16.60
N SER A 30 -0.88 5.74 -15.64
CA SER A 30 -0.25 5.71 -14.32
C SER A 30 -0.23 4.28 -13.77
N PHE A 31 0.63 4.06 -12.78
CA PHE A 31 0.69 2.78 -12.06
C PHE A 31 -0.66 2.42 -11.42
N LYS A 32 -1.37 3.42 -10.86
CA LYS A 32 -2.70 3.23 -10.27
C LYS A 32 -3.75 2.77 -11.29
N GLU A 33 -3.68 3.25 -12.53
CA GLU A 33 -4.58 2.79 -13.61
C GLU A 33 -4.26 1.36 -14.06
N ALA A 34 -2.99 0.96 -14.00
CA ALA A 34 -2.56 -0.40 -14.34
C ALA A 34 -2.96 -1.41 -13.26
N PHE A 35 -2.90 -1.03 -11.99
CA PHE A 35 -3.08 -1.89 -10.83
C PHE A 35 -4.05 -1.27 -9.81
N PRO A 36 -5.33 -1.09 -10.17
CA PRO A 36 -6.30 -0.36 -9.34
C PRO A 36 -6.55 -1.04 -7.97
N TYR A 37 -6.42 -2.36 -7.91
CA TYR A 37 -6.63 -3.15 -6.70
C TYR A 37 -5.35 -3.82 -6.18
N GLY A 38 -4.21 -3.53 -6.80
CA GLY A 38 -2.94 -4.18 -6.49
C GLY A 38 -2.50 -5.16 -7.57
N TRP A 39 -1.52 -5.97 -7.25
CA TRP A 39 -0.92 -6.91 -8.20
C TRP A 39 -0.41 -8.17 -7.49
N ARG A 40 -0.18 -9.23 -8.29
CA ARG A 40 0.59 -10.40 -7.87
C ARG A 40 1.64 -10.75 -8.93
N TYR A 41 2.64 -11.47 -8.49
CA TYR A 41 3.65 -12.02 -9.38
C TYR A 41 3.29 -13.46 -9.75
N VAL A 42 3.34 -13.78 -11.04
CA VAL A 42 3.10 -15.13 -11.55
C VAL A 42 4.27 -15.59 -12.39
N GLU A 43 4.62 -16.87 -12.26
CA GLU A 43 5.60 -17.50 -13.14
C GLU A 43 4.95 -17.84 -14.48
N VAL A 44 5.58 -17.37 -15.57
CA VAL A 44 5.13 -17.61 -16.93
C VAL A 44 6.21 -18.35 -17.69
N THR A 45 5.89 -19.54 -18.21
CA THR A 45 6.81 -20.28 -19.07
C THR A 45 6.73 -19.75 -20.49
N ARG A 46 7.84 -19.21 -20.99
CA ARG A 46 7.96 -18.73 -22.36
C ARG A 46 8.05 -19.89 -23.36
N PRO A 47 7.77 -19.66 -24.66
CA PRO A 47 7.84 -20.70 -25.69
C PRO A 47 9.21 -21.38 -25.84
N ASP A 48 10.28 -20.71 -25.41
CA ASP A 48 11.66 -21.25 -25.41
C ASP A 48 11.99 -22.09 -24.16
N GLY A 49 11.00 -22.28 -23.25
CA GLY A 49 11.16 -23.05 -22.01
C GLY A 49 11.76 -22.25 -20.85
N THR A 50 12.05 -20.95 -21.01
CA THR A 50 12.48 -20.10 -19.90
C THR A 50 11.31 -19.73 -19.00
N ILE A 51 11.56 -19.64 -17.69
CA ILE A 51 10.59 -19.16 -16.70
C ILE A 51 10.86 -17.68 -16.49
N ASP A 52 9.84 -16.87 -16.63
CA ASP A 52 9.85 -15.45 -16.35
C ASP A 52 8.80 -15.13 -15.28
N VAL A 53 8.93 -13.98 -14.61
CA VAL A 53 7.98 -13.54 -13.60
C VAL A 53 7.26 -12.31 -14.13
N GLU A 54 5.95 -12.41 -14.26
CA GLU A 54 5.09 -11.31 -14.71
C GLU A 54 4.28 -10.75 -13.56
N GLN A 55 4.12 -9.43 -13.56
CA GLN A 55 3.27 -8.71 -12.64
C GLN A 55 1.88 -8.57 -13.26
N ILE A 56 0.88 -9.19 -12.66
CA ILE A 56 -0.50 -9.14 -13.16
C ILE A 56 -1.39 -8.32 -12.20
N PRO A 57 -2.33 -7.53 -12.72
CA PRO A 57 -3.26 -6.78 -11.89
C PRO A 57 -4.23 -7.72 -11.16
N LEU A 58 -4.53 -7.37 -9.90
CA LEU A 58 -5.61 -7.99 -9.16
C LEU A 58 -6.96 -7.48 -9.63
N THR A 59 -7.96 -8.36 -9.58
CA THR A 59 -9.36 -7.97 -9.72
C THR A 59 -9.91 -7.47 -8.38
N LEU A 60 -11.11 -6.88 -8.38
CA LEU A 60 -11.80 -6.52 -7.14
C LEU A 60 -12.04 -7.77 -6.26
N GLU A 61 -12.38 -8.90 -6.86
CA GLU A 61 -12.60 -10.16 -6.16
C GLU A 61 -11.33 -10.67 -5.50
N ASP A 62 -10.17 -10.59 -6.18
CA ASP A 62 -8.88 -10.93 -5.59
C ASP A 62 -8.57 -10.03 -4.38
N ALA A 63 -8.85 -8.73 -4.48
CA ALA A 63 -8.59 -7.79 -3.39
C ALA A 63 -9.52 -7.99 -2.18
N LEU A 64 -10.74 -8.52 -2.40
CA LEU A 64 -11.67 -8.90 -1.33
C LEU A 64 -11.29 -10.24 -0.68
N HIS A 65 -10.59 -11.10 -1.40
CA HIS A 65 -10.15 -12.43 -0.96
C HIS A 65 -8.66 -12.63 -1.28
N PRO A 66 -7.76 -11.83 -0.67
CA PRO A 66 -6.35 -11.81 -1.02
C PRO A 66 -5.66 -13.14 -0.72
N GLN A 67 -4.72 -13.50 -1.58
CA GLN A 67 -3.77 -14.58 -1.37
C GLN A 67 -2.51 -14.05 -0.67
N GLU A 68 -1.70 -14.94 -0.12
CA GLU A 68 -0.52 -14.60 0.69
C GLU A 68 0.48 -13.69 -0.05
N ASP A 69 0.62 -13.87 -1.38
CA ASP A 69 1.59 -13.12 -2.20
C ASP A 69 0.99 -11.89 -2.91
N ASP A 70 -0.27 -11.53 -2.61
CA ASP A 70 -0.93 -10.39 -3.22
C ASP A 70 -0.40 -9.08 -2.64
N GLN A 71 -0.06 -8.16 -3.54
CA GLN A 71 0.41 -6.84 -3.20
C GLN A 71 -0.75 -5.84 -3.32
N ILE A 72 -1.41 -5.55 -2.21
CA ILE A 72 -2.52 -4.59 -2.14
C ILE A 72 -1.99 -3.28 -1.56
N PRO A 73 -1.89 -2.20 -2.36
CA PRO A 73 -1.38 -0.93 -1.87
C PRO A 73 -2.34 -0.32 -0.85
N SER A 74 -1.87 -0.04 0.35
CA SER A 74 -2.58 0.82 1.28
C SER A 74 -2.61 2.26 0.73
N ASN A 75 -3.72 2.97 0.90
CA ASN A 75 -3.76 4.37 0.54
C ASN A 75 -3.26 5.27 1.68
N SER A 76 -2.83 6.50 1.34
CA SER A 76 -2.29 7.44 2.34
C SER A 76 -3.30 7.81 3.44
N LEU A 77 -4.59 7.83 3.12
CA LEU A 77 -5.65 8.12 4.08
C LEU A 77 -5.79 6.98 5.11
N GLN A 78 -5.75 5.73 4.65
CA GLN A 78 -5.77 4.55 5.52
C GLN A 78 -4.60 4.59 6.50
N ASN A 79 -3.38 4.83 6.00
CA ASN A 79 -2.19 4.94 6.84
C ASN A 79 -2.28 6.10 7.85
N GLU A 80 -2.91 7.22 7.48
CA GLU A 80 -3.13 8.35 8.37
C GLU A 80 -4.13 8.00 9.48
N VAL A 81 -5.20 7.28 9.15
CA VAL A 81 -6.21 6.81 10.12
C VAL A 81 -5.57 5.80 11.08
N VAL A 82 -4.86 4.79 10.58
CA VAL A 82 -4.15 3.79 11.42
C VAL A 82 -3.20 4.49 12.39
N ARG A 83 -2.37 5.41 11.90
CA ARG A 83 -1.44 6.17 12.75
C ARG A 83 -2.17 7.01 13.79
N SER A 84 -3.29 7.63 13.43
CA SER A 84 -4.10 8.44 14.35
C SER A 84 -4.70 7.59 15.47
N ILE A 85 -5.20 6.40 15.14
CA ILE A 85 -5.73 5.43 16.12
C ILE A 85 -4.60 4.97 17.05
N THR A 86 -3.46 4.56 16.50
CA THR A 86 -2.29 4.10 17.27
C THR A 86 -1.84 5.20 18.26
N ASN A 87 -1.67 6.45 17.79
CA ASN A 87 -1.28 7.56 18.63
C ASN A 87 -2.31 7.86 19.74
N ALA A 88 -3.60 7.79 19.43
CA ALA A 88 -4.66 7.98 20.42
C ALA A 88 -4.61 6.90 21.51
N LEU A 89 -4.43 5.64 21.12
CA LEU A 89 -4.28 4.52 22.06
C LEU A 89 -3.02 4.68 22.93
N ASP A 90 -1.90 5.07 22.34
CA ASP A 90 -0.67 5.32 23.08
C ASP A 90 -0.84 6.45 24.12
N ILE A 91 -1.57 7.51 23.78
CA ILE A 91 -1.85 8.60 24.71
C ILE A 91 -2.78 8.16 25.84
N VAL A 92 -3.86 7.45 25.52
CA VAL A 92 -4.87 7.02 26.49
C VAL A 92 -4.32 5.94 27.42
N LEU A 93 -3.47 5.04 26.91
CA LEU A 93 -2.94 3.90 27.63
C LEU A 93 -1.53 4.13 28.21
N ARG A 94 -0.95 5.33 28.05
CA ARG A 94 0.44 5.64 28.42
C ARG A 94 0.79 5.39 29.89
N ASP A 95 -0.19 5.52 30.80
CA ASP A 95 0.01 5.33 32.23
C ASP A 95 -0.10 3.84 32.65
N ARG A 96 -0.28 2.95 31.68
CA ARG A 96 -0.29 1.50 31.85
C ARG A 96 1.01 0.89 31.33
N ASP A 97 1.72 0.19 32.20
CA ASP A 97 2.96 -0.52 31.88
C ASP A 97 2.72 -1.96 31.37
N ASP A 98 1.48 -2.41 31.42
CA ASP A 98 1.02 -3.75 31.04
C ASP A 98 0.22 -3.75 29.72
N VAL A 99 0.38 -2.75 28.87
CA VAL A 99 -0.27 -2.66 27.56
C VAL A 99 0.74 -2.51 26.46
N LEU A 100 0.53 -3.25 25.38
CA LEU A 100 1.28 -3.17 24.14
C LEU A 100 0.34 -2.84 23.00
N VAL A 101 0.61 -1.76 22.28
CA VAL A 101 -0.08 -1.38 21.05
C VAL A 101 0.87 -1.60 19.89
N LEU A 102 0.45 -2.38 18.91
CA LEU A 102 1.21 -2.68 17.70
C LEU A 102 0.41 -2.28 16.47
N ASN A 103 1.09 -1.82 15.43
CA ASN A 103 0.50 -1.58 14.12
C ASN A 103 1.34 -2.26 13.05
N ASP A 104 0.67 -2.91 12.12
CA ASP A 104 1.28 -3.62 10.97
C ASP A 104 2.38 -4.62 11.41
N VAL A 105 2.15 -5.33 12.51
CA VAL A 105 3.03 -6.37 13.03
C VAL A 105 2.38 -7.72 12.86
N LEU A 106 3.13 -8.69 12.32
CA LEU A 106 2.64 -10.05 12.16
C LEU A 106 2.32 -10.68 13.51
N VAL A 107 1.09 -11.11 13.71
CA VAL A 107 0.64 -11.84 14.91
C VAL A 107 0.52 -13.32 14.56
N ASP A 108 1.39 -14.14 15.15
CA ASP A 108 1.36 -15.59 15.06
C ASP A 108 0.60 -16.17 16.25
N TRP A 109 -0.57 -16.72 15.99
CA TRP A 109 -1.43 -17.30 17.02
C TRP A 109 -0.93 -18.67 17.53
N GLY A 110 -0.02 -19.33 16.79
CA GLY A 110 0.48 -20.67 17.10
C GLY A 110 -0.58 -21.75 17.11
N LYS A 111 -1.69 -21.55 16.40
CA LYS A 111 -2.83 -22.48 16.35
C LYS A 111 -2.97 -23.09 14.97
N ALA A 112 -3.07 -24.41 14.91
CA ALA A 112 -3.31 -25.12 13.66
C ALA A 112 -4.61 -24.64 12.99
N GLY A 113 -4.54 -24.29 11.70
CA GLY A 113 -5.66 -23.80 10.92
C GLY A 113 -5.96 -22.31 11.07
N ILE A 114 -5.18 -21.59 11.87
CA ILE A 114 -5.23 -20.13 11.94
C ILE A 114 -3.91 -19.58 11.40
N ALA A 115 -3.98 -18.89 10.27
CA ALA A 115 -2.81 -18.23 9.69
C ALA A 115 -2.38 -17.04 10.57
N ALA A 116 -1.08 -16.76 10.58
CA ALA A 116 -0.59 -15.49 11.10
C ALA A 116 -1.14 -14.34 10.24
N MET A 117 -1.43 -13.20 10.86
CA MET A 117 -1.98 -12.02 10.18
C MET A 117 -1.33 -10.74 10.72
N SER A 118 -1.29 -9.70 9.90
CA SER A 118 -0.83 -8.37 10.29
C SER A 118 -2.02 -7.41 10.38
N PRO A 119 -2.67 -7.30 11.54
CA PRO A 119 -3.73 -6.32 11.71
C PRO A 119 -3.21 -4.89 11.61
N ASP A 120 -4.04 -3.96 11.13
CA ASP A 120 -3.72 -2.54 11.11
C ASP A 120 -3.34 -2.01 12.50
N VAL A 121 -4.10 -2.42 13.54
CA VAL A 121 -3.78 -2.14 14.95
C VAL A 121 -4.16 -3.32 15.82
N SER A 122 -3.26 -3.71 16.73
CA SER A 122 -3.48 -4.75 17.73
C SER A 122 -3.16 -4.22 19.13
N VAL A 123 -4.00 -4.56 20.12
CA VAL A 123 -3.79 -4.18 21.53
C VAL A 123 -3.74 -5.43 22.39
N PHE A 124 -2.69 -5.55 23.18
CA PHE A 124 -2.45 -6.66 24.12
C PHE A 124 -2.42 -6.10 25.54
N PHE A 125 -3.24 -6.64 26.42
CA PHE A 125 -3.23 -6.31 27.84
C PHE A 125 -2.54 -7.42 28.65
N GLY A 126 -1.76 -7.00 29.64
CA GLY A 126 -0.93 -7.92 30.45
C GLY A 126 0.45 -8.16 29.88
N ASP A 127 0.78 -7.59 28.73
CA ASP A 127 2.10 -7.69 28.12
C ASP A 127 3.00 -6.51 28.49
N ARG A 128 4.24 -6.83 28.87
CA ARG A 128 5.28 -5.85 29.22
C ARG A 128 6.40 -5.78 28.20
N LEU A 129 6.21 -6.44 27.05
CA LEU A 129 7.20 -6.43 25.99
C LEU A 129 7.43 -5.00 25.49
N ARG A 130 8.69 -4.67 25.29
CA ARG A 130 9.10 -3.36 24.77
C ARG A 130 10.16 -3.56 23.69
N GLY A 131 10.12 -2.74 22.69
CA GLY A 131 11.09 -2.76 21.60
C GLY A 131 10.47 -2.84 20.24
N VAL A 132 11.31 -3.00 19.21
CA VAL A 132 10.87 -3.16 17.83
C VAL A 132 10.58 -4.63 17.56
N LEU A 133 9.37 -4.92 17.15
CA LEU A 133 8.90 -6.26 16.82
C LEU A 133 8.53 -6.30 15.32
N SER A 134 8.93 -7.36 14.66
CA SER A 134 8.45 -7.71 13.33
C SER A 134 7.34 -8.78 13.39
N THR A 135 7.38 -9.60 14.44
CA THR A 135 6.41 -10.66 14.69
C THR A 135 6.12 -10.76 16.18
N TYR A 136 4.86 -10.92 16.52
CA TYR A 136 4.39 -11.22 17.88
C TYR A 136 3.93 -12.66 17.94
N HIS A 137 4.65 -13.50 18.74
CA HIS A 137 4.34 -14.92 18.90
C HIS A 137 3.50 -15.14 20.15
N VAL A 138 2.18 -15.28 19.99
CA VAL A 138 1.23 -15.50 21.11
C VAL A 138 1.62 -16.68 22.00
N PRO A 139 2.05 -17.85 21.48
CA PRO A 139 2.44 -18.97 22.33
C PRO A 139 3.63 -18.69 23.24
N GLU A 140 4.56 -17.84 22.79
CA GLU A 140 5.78 -17.51 23.54
C GLU A 140 5.51 -16.45 24.61
N GLN A 141 4.63 -15.49 24.31
CA GLN A 141 4.29 -14.39 25.20
C GLN A 141 3.22 -14.75 26.23
N GLY A 142 2.39 -15.76 25.92
CA GLY A 142 1.30 -16.20 26.79
C GLY A 142 0.14 -15.21 26.90
N VAL A 143 0.18 -14.13 26.12
CA VAL A 143 -0.84 -13.08 26.06
C VAL A 143 -1.43 -13.03 24.67
N THR A 144 -2.75 -13.05 24.57
CA THR A 144 -3.49 -12.91 23.31
C THR A 144 -3.94 -11.47 23.12
N THR A 145 -4.14 -11.05 21.88
CA THR A 145 -4.69 -9.72 21.61
C THR A 145 -6.14 -9.63 22.11
N GLU A 146 -6.45 -8.52 22.77
CA GLU A 146 -7.80 -8.20 23.25
C GLU A 146 -8.57 -7.37 22.21
N VAL A 147 -7.87 -6.59 21.42
CA VAL A 147 -8.48 -5.71 20.41
C VAL A 147 -7.68 -5.80 19.12
N VAL A 148 -8.40 -6.03 18.03
CA VAL A 148 -7.89 -5.95 16.66
C VAL A 148 -8.73 -4.91 15.93
N ILE A 149 -8.07 -4.00 15.23
CA ILE A 149 -8.73 -2.96 14.42
C ILE A 149 -8.21 -3.09 12.99
N GLU A 150 -9.15 -3.21 12.06
CA GLU A 150 -8.91 -3.16 10.62
C GLU A 150 -9.54 -1.90 10.05
N VAL A 151 -8.77 -1.13 9.31
CA VAL A 151 -9.21 0.10 8.67
C VAL A 151 -9.49 -0.18 7.20
N THR A 152 -10.75 -0.28 6.85
CA THR A 152 -11.15 -0.47 5.46
C THR A 152 -11.17 0.85 4.72
N SER A 153 -10.57 0.92 3.53
CA SER A 153 -10.75 2.07 2.66
C SER A 153 -12.14 1.99 2.01
N PRO A 154 -12.84 3.15 1.86
CA PRO A 154 -14.05 3.17 1.06
C PRO A 154 -13.72 2.66 -0.35
N SER A 155 -14.45 1.66 -0.82
CA SER A 155 -14.40 1.26 -2.23
C SER A 155 -14.89 2.44 -3.08
N THR A 156 -14.00 3.02 -3.86
CA THR A 156 -14.33 4.05 -4.86
C THR A 156 -14.81 3.45 -6.14
#